data_5cf0eba5ea59e388b2e41f015b3556a9
#
_entry.id   5cf0eba5ea59e388b2e41f015b3556a9
#
_cell.length_a   1.000
_cell.length_b   1.000
_cell.length_c   1.000
_cell.angle_alpha   90.00
_cell.angle_beta   90.00
_cell.angle_gamma   90.00
#
_symmetry.space_group_name_H-M   'P 1'
#
loop_
_entity.id
_entity.type
_entity.pdbx_description
1 polymer ?
#
loop_
_entity_poly.entity_id
_entity_poly.type
_entity_poly.pdbx_seq_one_letter_code
_entity_poly.pdbx_strand_id
1 'polypeptide(L)'
;MDIALVAGTDAGDFVVPAGAPTGWDPEAGIDATLRSSLAARGAQVHLPLWNDPDVDWSGFDLAVVRTVWDYVDDRDGFVEWAHHAGNVVTLLNPADVLRWNTHKSYLLELEERGAPVVPTAWLARGDRIALDELCRARGWSEVVVKPAVAAGSAGVLRVDTSRAGRAAGQDHLDLLLAAGDVMVQPFRKGIAEGELSVVVVEGRVTHAVRKRPTGGEYRVQGRFGGSYAAEEPTADVVALAEWIVEAVGVPMLFARVDLVAADDGTLELSELEATEPDLYLGLSERGNTALTDAIMRRADGDREGRA
;
A
#
# COMPACT_ATOMS: atom_id res chain seq x y z
N MET A 1 26.91 -3.92 -9.13
CA MET A 1 25.93 -3.10 -8.36
C MET A 1 24.99 -4.07 -7.69
N ASP A 2 25.04 -4.07 -6.37
CA ASP A 2 24.28 -5.01 -5.52
C ASP A 2 23.06 -4.28 -4.97
N ILE A 3 21.87 -4.67 -5.41
CA ILE A 3 20.60 -4.04 -5.05
C ILE A 3 19.78 -5.04 -4.21
N ALA A 4 19.40 -4.62 -3.01
CA ALA A 4 18.45 -5.35 -2.17
C ALA A 4 17.01 -4.94 -2.51
N LEU A 5 16.18 -5.85 -2.97
CA LEU A 5 14.72 -5.73 -2.93
C LEU A 5 14.26 -6.44 -1.65
N VAL A 6 13.96 -5.64 -0.64
CA VAL A 6 13.69 -6.16 0.71
C VAL A 6 12.34 -6.86 0.75
N ALA A 7 12.31 -8.07 1.29
CA ALA A 7 11.14 -8.93 1.36
C ALA A 7 10.78 -9.28 2.81
N GLY A 8 9.57 -9.76 3.02
CA GLY A 8 9.10 -10.43 4.21
C GLY A 8 8.99 -11.94 3.99
N THR A 9 8.68 -12.67 5.06
CA THR A 9 8.56 -14.14 5.05
C THR A 9 7.35 -14.63 4.26
N ASP A 10 6.33 -13.81 4.08
CA ASP A 10 5.08 -14.12 3.37
C ASP A 10 5.07 -13.70 1.88
N ALA A 11 6.20 -13.22 1.37
CA ALA A 11 6.34 -12.76 -0.02
C ALA A 11 6.01 -13.84 -1.08
N GLY A 12 5.97 -15.12 -0.70
CA GLY A 12 5.61 -16.25 -1.57
C GLY A 12 4.12 -16.59 -1.66
N ASP A 13 3.27 -16.02 -0.79
CA ASP A 13 1.84 -16.38 -0.70
C ASP A 13 0.94 -15.58 -1.66
N PHE A 14 1.52 -14.91 -2.65
CA PHE A 14 0.78 -14.09 -3.59
C PHE A 14 -0.07 -14.91 -4.56
N VAL A 15 -1.40 -14.75 -4.50
CA VAL A 15 -2.34 -15.39 -5.41
C VAL A 15 -2.44 -14.61 -6.72
N VAL A 16 -2.19 -15.28 -7.84
CA VAL A 16 -2.33 -14.70 -9.19
C VAL A 16 -3.77 -14.20 -9.39
N PRO A 17 -3.98 -12.91 -9.68
CA PRO A 17 -5.31 -12.38 -9.90
C PRO A 17 -5.94 -12.93 -11.19
N ALA A 18 -7.26 -13.08 -11.22
CA ALA A 18 -7.99 -13.40 -12.43
C ALA A 18 -7.75 -12.30 -13.48
N GLY A 19 -7.32 -12.68 -14.68
CA GLY A 19 -6.98 -11.74 -15.75
C GLY A 19 -5.50 -11.30 -15.77
N ALA A 20 -4.64 -11.95 -14.99
CA ALA A 20 -3.20 -11.73 -15.10
C ALA A 20 -2.69 -11.91 -16.54
N PRO A 21 -1.69 -11.11 -16.98
CA PRO A 21 -1.15 -11.21 -18.33
C PRO A 21 -0.63 -12.60 -18.65
N THR A 22 -0.67 -12.97 -19.93
CA THR A 22 -0.03 -14.21 -20.42
C THR A 22 1.47 -14.13 -20.13
N GLY A 23 1.99 -15.09 -19.35
CA GLY A 23 3.39 -15.09 -18.93
C GLY A 23 3.62 -14.62 -17.48
N TRP A 24 2.56 -14.29 -16.75
CA TRP A 24 2.65 -14.12 -15.31
C TRP A 24 3.14 -15.43 -14.67
N ASP A 25 4.24 -15.34 -13.93
CA ASP A 25 4.80 -16.47 -13.20
C ASP A 25 4.59 -16.27 -11.70
N PRO A 26 3.67 -17.02 -11.08
CA PRO A 26 3.40 -16.91 -9.66
C PRO A 26 4.59 -17.30 -8.78
N GLU A 27 5.47 -18.20 -9.28
CA GLU A 27 6.68 -18.63 -8.56
C GLU A 27 7.78 -17.55 -8.59
N ALA A 28 7.74 -16.66 -9.59
CA ALA A 28 8.69 -15.56 -9.69
C ALA A 28 8.39 -14.40 -8.73
N GLY A 29 7.17 -14.35 -8.15
CA GLY A 29 6.72 -13.33 -7.22
C GLY A 29 6.35 -11.99 -7.87
N ILE A 30 5.81 -11.09 -7.04
CA ILE A 30 5.26 -9.79 -7.47
C ILE A 30 6.30 -8.88 -8.15
N ASP A 31 7.56 -9.00 -7.80
CA ASP A 31 8.65 -8.16 -8.32
C ASP A 31 9.45 -8.82 -9.47
N ALA A 32 8.97 -9.93 -10.05
CA ALA A 32 9.67 -10.65 -11.12
C ALA A 32 10.06 -9.75 -12.30
N THR A 33 9.13 -8.89 -12.73
CA THR A 33 9.34 -7.93 -13.82
C THR A 33 10.45 -6.93 -13.47
N LEU A 34 10.40 -6.36 -12.26
CA LEU A 34 11.41 -5.41 -11.77
C LEU A 34 12.78 -6.07 -11.65
N ARG A 35 12.86 -7.27 -11.06
CA ARG A 35 14.10 -8.04 -10.92
C ARG A 35 14.76 -8.29 -12.28
N SER A 36 13.97 -8.76 -13.25
CA SER A 36 14.44 -9.03 -14.59
C SER A 36 14.97 -7.76 -15.27
N SER A 37 14.28 -6.64 -15.10
CA SER A 37 14.68 -5.36 -15.69
C SER A 37 15.94 -4.78 -15.07
N LEU A 38 16.10 -4.88 -13.75
CA LEU A 38 17.33 -4.47 -13.05
C LEU A 38 18.51 -5.36 -13.45
N ALA A 39 18.31 -6.69 -13.50
CA ALA A 39 19.34 -7.64 -13.94
C ALA A 39 19.78 -7.39 -15.39
N ALA A 40 18.85 -7.08 -16.30
CA ALA A 40 19.16 -6.71 -17.68
C ALA A 40 20.00 -5.42 -17.81
N ARG A 41 19.97 -4.56 -16.77
CA ARG A 41 20.82 -3.36 -16.64
C ARG A 41 22.15 -3.61 -15.93
N GLY A 42 22.45 -4.87 -15.58
CA GLY A 42 23.72 -5.27 -14.97
C GLY A 42 23.72 -5.19 -13.43
N ALA A 43 22.57 -5.02 -12.79
CA ALA A 43 22.48 -5.14 -11.34
C ALA A 43 22.45 -6.61 -10.89
N GLN A 44 23.11 -6.89 -9.76
CA GLN A 44 22.88 -8.12 -8.99
C GLN A 44 21.77 -7.83 -7.99
N VAL A 45 20.63 -8.54 -8.16
CA VAL A 45 19.45 -8.32 -7.34
C VAL A 45 19.33 -9.40 -6.28
N HIS A 46 19.25 -8.98 -5.05
CA HIS A 46 19.12 -9.83 -3.87
C HIS A 46 17.73 -9.65 -3.25
N LEU A 47 17.24 -10.67 -2.55
CA LEU A 47 15.94 -10.64 -1.85
C LEU A 47 16.12 -10.94 -0.36
N PRO A 48 16.84 -10.08 0.39
CA PRO A 48 17.02 -10.28 1.82
C PRO A 48 15.71 -10.08 2.57
N LEU A 49 15.50 -10.87 3.62
CA LEU A 49 14.40 -10.66 4.55
C LEU A 49 14.76 -9.52 5.50
N TRP A 50 13.79 -8.62 5.75
CA TRP A 50 14.02 -7.48 6.65
C TRP A 50 14.34 -7.90 8.08
N ASN A 51 13.80 -9.03 8.53
CA ASN A 51 13.94 -9.57 9.89
C ASN A 51 15.00 -10.66 10.02
N ASP A 52 15.83 -10.89 9.01
CA ASP A 52 16.96 -11.82 9.09
C ASP A 52 18.18 -11.11 9.72
N PRO A 53 18.61 -11.50 10.94
CA PRO A 53 19.72 -10.87 11.64
C PRO A 53 21.10 -11.11 10.99
N ASP A 54 21.20 -12.08 10.09
CA ASP A 54 22.46 -12.45 9.42
C ASP A 54 22.73 -11.61 8.16
N VAL A 55 21.80 -10.73 7.76
CA VAL A 55 21.95 -9.84 6.59
C VAL A 55 22.87 -8.66 6.92
N ASP A 56 24.00 -8.58 6.20
CA ASP A 56 24.87 -7.39 6.22
C ASP A 56 24.35 -6.34 5.23
N TRP A 57 23.57 -5.39 5.73
CA TRP A 57 23.00 -4.31 4.94
C TRP A 57 24.04 -3.38 4.33
N SER A 58 25.25 -3.27 4.92
CA SER A 58 26.33 -2.44 4.38
C SER A 58 26.95 -3.02 3.09
N GLY A 59 26.68 -4.29 2.80
CA GLY A 59 27.13 -4.96 1.58
C GLY A 59 26.35 -4.55 0.31
N PHE A 60 25.22 -3.84 0.44
CA PHE A 60 24.43 -3.39 -0.71
C PHE A 60 24.76 -1.96 -1.13
N ASP A 61 24.71 -1.71 -2.42
CA ASP A 61 24.79 -0.33 -2.95
C ASP A 61 23.49 0.43 -2.65
N LEU A 62 22.33 -0.27 -2.66
CA LEU A 62 21.00 0.31 -2.48
C LEU A 62 20.02 -0.74 -1.94
N ALA A 63 19.06 -0.31 -1.11
CA ALA A 63 17.95 -1.13 -0.64
C ALA A 63 16.60 -0.48 -0.98
N VAL A 64 15.67 -1.27 -1.50
CA VAL A 64 14.29 -0.87 -1.82
C VAL A 64 13.35 -1.80 -1.10
N VAL A 65 12.48 -1.27 -0.23
CA VAL A 65 11.44 -2.07 0.45
C VAL A 65 10.36 -2.44 -0.55
N ARG A 66 9.98 -3.74 -0.60
CA ARG A 66 9.04 -4.21 -1.61
C ARG A 66 7.92 -5.10 -1.06
N THR A 67 8.24 -6.28 -0.60
CA THR A 67 7.24 -7.33 -0.29
C THR A 67 7.31 -7.72 1.18
N VAL A 68 7.10 -6.76 2.07
CA VAL A 68 7.28 -6.89 3.53
C VAL A 68 5.94 -6.91 4.29
N TRP A 69 4.91 -7.60 3.75
CA TRP A 69 3.55 -7.58 4.34
C TRP A 69 3.50 -8.11 5.78
N ASP A 70 4.48 -8.91 6.19
CA ASP A 70 4.65 -9.46 7.53
C ASP A 70 5.04 -8.40 8.59
N TYR A 71 5.37 -7.15 8.19
CA TYR A 71 5.61 -6.07 9.15
C TYR A 71 4.42 -5.83 10.09
N VAL A 72 3.22 -6.20 9.68
CA VAL A 72 2.00 -6.03 10.50
C VAL A 72 2.06 -6.82 11.80
N ASP A 73 2.84 -7.89 11.85
CA ASP A 73 3.00 -8.74 13.02
C ASP A 73 4.02 -8.16 14.01
N ASP A 74 5.00 -7.38 13.54
CA ASP A 74 6.00 -6.68 14.35
C ASP A 74 6.37 -5.32 13.72
N ARG A 75 5.41 -4.39 13.72
CA ARG A 75 5.61 -3.05 13.14
C ARG A 75 6.76 -2.28 13.80
N ASP A 76 6.90 -2.38 15.11
CA ASP A 76 7.93 -1.63 15.83
C ASP A 76 9.32 -2.17 15.49
N GLY A 77 9.49 -3.50 15.42
CA GLY A 77 10.72 -4.14 14.95
C GLY A 77 11.04 -3.77 13.50
N PHE A 78 10.03 -3.72 12.61
CA PHE A 78 10.22 -3.27 11.22
C PHE A 78 10.71 -1.81 11.13
N VAL A 79 10.11 -0.91 11.90
CA VAL A 79 10.53 0.50 11.96
C VAL A 79 11.94 0.65 12.51
N GLU A 80 12.29 -0.09 13.57
CA GLU A 80 13.65 -0.11 14.11
C GLU A 80 14.66 -0.63 13.08
N TRP A 81 14.34 -1.74 12.40
CA TRP A 81 15.14 -2.26 11.29
C TRP A 81 15.32 -1.20 10.20
N ALA A 82 14.26 -0.52 9.75
CA ALA A 82 14.35 0.47 8.68
C ALA A 82 15.29 1.63 9.04
N HIS A 83 15.23 2.11 10.28
CA HIS A 83 16.17 3.12 10.76
C HIS A 83 17.60 2.60 10.82
N HIS A 84 17.81 1.37 11.31
CA HIS A 84 19.13 0.76 11.36
C HIS A 84 19.72 0.56 9.95
N ALA A 85 18.98 -0.05 9.04
CA ALA A 85 19.39 -0.26 7.65
C ALA A 85 19.66 1.07 6.94
N GLY A 86 18.80 2.07 7.10
CA GLY A 86 18.94 3.39 6.51
C GLY A 86 20.18 4.19 6.97
N ASN A 87 20.82 3.77 8.08
CA ASN A 87 22.09 4.37 8.52
C ASN A 87 23.33 3.77 7.82
N VAL A 88 23.21 2.61 7.18
CA VAL A 88 24.35 1.88 6.59
C VAL A 88 24.20 1.66 5.08
N VAL A 89 22.98 1.72 4.56
CA VAL A 89 22.66 1.62 3.12
C VAL A 89 21.65 2.69 2.75
N THR A 90 21.69 3.18 1.51
CA THR A 90 20.62 4.06 1.00
C THR A 90 19.33 3.28 0.86
N LEU A 91 18.35 3.60 1.73
CA LEU A 91 17.06 2.95 1.78
C LEU A 91 16.01 3.77 1.02
N LEU A 92 15.35 3.17 0.07
CA LEU A 92 14.27 3.75 -0.74
C LEU A 92 12.96 2.96 -0.51
N ASN A 93 11.87 3.51 -0.06
CA ASN A 93 11.64 4.84 0.48
C ASN A 93 12.34 4.98 1.85
N PRO A 94 12.68 6.21 2.32
CA PRO A 94 13.47 6.37 3.54
C PRO A 94 12.71 5.94 4.80
N ALA A 95 13.45 5.56 5.86
CA ALA A 95 12.91 5.01 7.11
C ALA A 95 11.79 5.85 7.74
N ASP A 96 11.87 7.19 7.67
CA ASP A 96 10.81 8.06 8.18
C ASP A 96 9.50 7.95 7.38
N VAL A 97 9.59 7.74 6.07
CA VAL A 97 8.40 7.45 5.23
C VAL A 97 7.81 6.10 5.60
N LEU A 98 8.64 5.06 5.77
CA LEU A 98 8.18 3.73 6.18
C LEU A 98 7.50 3.77 7.55
N ARG A 99 8.10 4.42 8.55
CA ARG A 99 7.51 4.62 9.87
C ARG A 99 6.15 5.32 9.81
N TRP A 100 6.05 6.37 9.01
CA TRP A 100 4.83 7.15 8.81
C TRP A 100 3.76 6.32 8.09
N ASN A 101 4.10 5.61 7.01
CA ASN A 101 3.16 4.93 6.13
C ASN A 101 2.66 3.60 6.69
N THR A 102 3.40 2.92 7.59
CA THR A 102 2.98 1.67 8.22
C THR A 102 1.83 1.81 9.23
N HIS A 103 1.40 3.04 9.57
CA HIS A 103 0.22 3.31 10.37
C HIS A 103 -0.70 4.27 9.63
N LYS A 104 -1.94 3.87 9.35
CA LYS A 104 -2.86 4.62 8.46
C LYS A 104 -3.28 6.00 8.97
N SER A 105 -2.84 6.42 10.18
CA SER A 105 -3.06 7.79 10.66
C SER A 105 -2.46 8.87 9.77
N TYR A 106 -1.57 8.52 8.84
CA TYR A 106 -1.12 9.44 7.80
C TYR A 106 -2.27 10.06 6.98
N LEU A 107 -3.41 9.37 6.90
CA LEU A 107 -4.60 9.90 6.25
C LEU A 107 -5.16 11.14 6.95
N LEU A 108 -5.03 11.26 8.28
CA LEU A 108 -5.39 12.48 9.02
C LEU A 108 -4.54 13.67 8.55
N GLU A 109 -3.24 13.47 8.46
CA GLU A 109 -2.32 14.53 8.02
C GLU A 109 -2.60 14.95 6.58
N LEU A 110 -2.91 13.99 5.70
CA LEU A 110 -3.26 14.29 4.31
C LEU A 110 -4.62 15.01 4.21
N GLU A 111 -5.61 14.64 5.03
CA GLU A 111 -6.90 15.32 5.11
C GLU A 111 -6.72 16.77 5.58
N GLU A 112 -5.91 17.01 6.64
CA GLU A 112 -5.57 18.35 7.13
C GLU A 112 -4.87 19.22 6.06
N ARG A 113 -4.11 18.59 5.17
CA ARG A 113 -3.47 19.25 4.03
C ARG A 113 -4.42 19.46 2.84
N GLY A 114 -5.65 18.93 2.92
CA GLY A 114 -6.71 19.12 1.92
C GLY A 114 -6.92 17.94 0.96
N ALA A 115 -6.30 16.78 1.21
CA ALA A 115 -6.59 15.58 0.42
C ALA A 115 -8.06 15.14 0.63
N PRO A 116 -8.76 14.74 -0.41
CA PRO A 116 -10.13 14.24 -0.31
C PRO A 116 -10.13 12.81 0.25
N VAL A 117 -9.88 12.65 1.54
CA VAL A 117 -9.80 11.35 2.21
C VAL A 117 -11.21 10.81 2.48
N VAL A 118 -11.41 9.50 2.35
CA VAL A 118 -12.66 8.86 2.82
C VAL A 118 -12.89 9.22 4.28
N PRO A 119 -14.05 9.83 4.65
CA PRO A 119 -14.32 10.25 6.01
C PRO A 119 -14.07 9.12 7.00
N THR A 120 -13.29 9.40 8.04
CA THR A 120 -12.81 8.35 8.96
C THR A 120 -13.10 8.75 10.41
N ALA A 121 -13.64 7.82 11.18
CA ALA A 121 -13.62 7.87 12.63
C ALA A 121 -12.44 7.07 13.14
N TRP A 122 -11.55 7.73 13.85
CA TRP A 122 -10.36 7.17 14.45
C TRP A 122 -10.62 6.79 15.90
N LEU A 123 -10.29 5.56 16.27
CA LEU A 123 -10.49 5.01 17.60
C LEU A 123 -9.16 4.49 18.10
N ALA A 124 -8.76 4.90 19.30
CA ALA A 124 -7.52 4.46 19.91
C ALA A 124 -7.67 3.07 20.55
N ARG A 125 -6.59 2.34 20.62
CA ARG A 125 -6.53 1.07 21.33
C ARG A 125 -7.12 1.21 22.74
N GLY A 126 -8.04 0.32 23.07
CA GLY A 126 -8.70 0.28 24.36
C GLY A 126 -9.93 1.19 24.49
N ASP A 127 -10.26 1.98 23.47
CA ASP A 127 -11.51 2.74 23.44
C ASP A 127 -12.71 1.80 23.57
N ARG A 128 -13.77 2.33 24.18
CA ARG A 128 -15.05 1.63 24.31
C ARG A 128 -16.14 2.49 23.70
N ILE A 129 -16.57 2.13 22.51
CA ILE A 129 -17.57 2.87 21.75
C ILE A 129 -18.63 1.92 21.20
N ALA A 130 -19.88 2.35 21.25
CA ALA A 130 -20.95 1.64 20.58
C ALA A 130 -20.92 2.00 19.08
N LEU A 131 -20.67 1.01 18.20
CA LEU A 131 -20.60 1.21 16.76
C LEU A 131 -21.89 1.83 16.21
N ASP A 132 -23.06 1.43 16.74
CA ASP A 132 -24.35 2.00 16.36
C ASP A 132 -24.48 3.48 16.71
N GLU A 133 -23.93 3.93 17.83
CA GLU A 133 -23.93 5.34 18.23
C GLU A 133 -23.00 6.15 17.33
N LEU A 134 -21.82 5.61 17.04
CA LEU A 134 -20.87 6.22 16.10
C LEU A 134 -21.52 6.38 14.72
N CYS A 135 -22.09 5.32 14.17
CA CYS A 135 -22.75 5.34 12.87
C CYS A 135 -23.89 6.38 12.83
N ARG A 136 -24.72 6.41 13.89
CA ARG A 136 -25.82 7.36 13.98
C ARG A 136 -25.33 8.81 14.06
N ALA A 137 -24.31 9.08 14.87
CA ALA A 137 -23.71 10.41 15.02
C ALA A 137 -23.09 10.93 13.71
N ARG A 138 -22.55 10.03 12.89
CA ARG A 138 -21.93 10.34 11.60
C ARG A 138 -22.90 10.28 10.41
N GLY A 139 -24.14 9.79 10.61
CA GLY A 139 -25.10 9.58 9.54
C GLY A 139 -24.73 8.45 8.57
N TRP A 140 -23.92 7.49 9.04
CA TRP A 140 -23.46 6.36 8.22
C TRP A 140 -24.39 5.16 8.36
N SER A 141 -24.88 4.64 7.22
CA SER A 141 -25.74 3.47 7.18
C SER A 141 -24.95 2.16 7.15
N GLU A 142 -23.96 2.08 6.30
CA GLU A 142 -23.04 0.94 6.18
C GLU A 142 -21.61 1.45 6.40
N VAL A 143 -20.80 0.66 7.09
CA VAL A 143 -19.43 1.04 7.40
C VAL A 143 -18.44 -0.10 7.12
N VAL A 144 -17.18 0.26 7.00
CA VAL A 144 -16.05 -0.65 7.03
C VAL A 144 -15.27 -0.39 8.32
N VAL A 145 -15.04 -1.45 9.07
CA VAL A 145 -14.19 -1.45 10.28
C VAL A 145 -12.88 -2.12 9.91
N LYS A 146 -11.75 -1.44 10.14
CA LYS A 146 -10.42 -1.96 9.78
C LYS A 146 -9.35 -1.51 10.76
N PRO A 147 -8.30 -2.32 11.02
CA PRO A 147 -7.19 -1.90 11.87
C PRO A 147 -6.37 -0.78 11.18
N ALA A 148 -5.75 0.09 12.00
CA ALA A 148 -4.90 1.16 11.50
C ALA A 148 -3.52 0.66 10.99
N VAL A 149 -3.08 -0.50 11.47
CA VAL A 149 -1.89 -1.23 10.97
C VAL A 149 -2.38 -2.53 10.34
N ALA A 150 -2.32 -2.63 9.02
CA ALA A 150 -2.73 -3.83 8.29
C ALA A 150 -2.26 -3.76 6.85
N ALA A 151 -2.03 -4.92 6.23
CA ALA A 151 -1.75 -5.13 4.83
C ALA A 151 -2.80 -6.07 4.19
N GLY A 152 -3.02 -5.92 2.88
CA GLY A 152 -3.82 -6.84 2.09
C GLY A 152 -5.27 -7.07 2.56
N SER A 153 -5.95 -6.09 3.16
CA SER A 153 -7.31 -6.20 3.73
C SER A 153 -7.44 -7.18 4.91
N ALA A 154 -6.36 -7.48 5.64
CA ALA A 154 -6.45 -8.23 6.88
C ALA A 154 -7.29 -7.45 7.92
N GLY A 155 -8.20 -8.14 8.62
CA GLY A 155 -9.05 -7.51 9.64
C GLY A 155 -10.11 -6.53 9.12
N VAL A 156 -10.35 -6.45 7.80
CA VAL A 156 -11.37 -5.57 7.22
C VAL A 156 -12.74 -6.23 7.25
N LEU A 157 -13.74 -5.58 7.88
CA LEU A 157 -15.11 -6.06 7.92
C LEU A 157 -16.08 -4.97 7.45
N ARG A 158 -16.91 -5.28 6.44
CA ARG A 158 -18.08 -4.48 6.08
C ARG A 158 -19.23 -4.83 7.02
N VAL A 159 -19.84 -3.81 7.61
CA VAL A 159 -20.94 -3.91 8.55
C VAL A 159 -22.18 -3.27 7.91
N ASP A 160 -23.20 -4.09 7.67
CA ASP A 160 -24.50 -3.64 7.16
C ASP A 160 -25.44 -3.19 8.29
N THR A 161 -26.61 -2.68 7.90
CA THR A 161 -27.62 -2.15 8.84
C THR A 161 -28.48 -3.21 9.51
N SER A 162 -28.32 -4.49 9.18
CA SER A 162 -29.07 -5.57 9.82
C SER A 162 -28.68 -5.71 11.30
N ARG A 163 -29.60 -6.24 12.12
CA ARG A 163 -29.29 -6.49 13.53
C ARG A 163 -28.12 -7.45 13.71
N ALA A 164 -28.03 -8.46 12.84
CA ALA A 164 -26.93 -9.44 12.89
C ALA A 164 -25.61 -8.81 12.45
N GLY A 165 -25.60 -8.01 11.37
CA GLY A 165 -24.42 -7.30 10.89
C GLY A 165 -23.87 -6.33 11.93
N ARG A 166 -24.74 -5.58 12.61
CA ARG A 166 -24.34 -4.65 13.67
C ARG A 166 -23.75 -5.36 14.89
N ALA A 167 -24.32 -6.50 15.31
CA ALA A 167 -23.75 -7.27 16.42
C ALA A 167 -22.36 -7.81 16.07
N ALA A 168 -22.24 -8.44 14.91
CA ALA A 168 -20.92 -8.91 14.42
C ALA A 168 -19.90 -7.78 14.23
N GLY A 169 -20.37 -6.59 13.79
CA GLY A 169 -19.53 -5.39 13.65
C GLY A 169 -19.02 -4.87 14.99
N GLN A 170 -19.88 -4.89 16.05
CA GLN A 170 -19.44 -4.50 17.39
C GLN A 170 -18.41 -5.49 17.95
N ASP A 171 -18.68 -6.80 17.86
CA ASP A 171 -17.74 -7.84 18.32
C ASP A 171 -16.38 -7.72 17.62
N HIS A 172 -16.41 -7.44 16.32
CA HIS A 172 -15.19 -7.22 15.52
C HIS A 172 -14.45 -5.94 15.95
N LEU A 173 -15.16 -4.84 16.12
CA LEU A 173 -14.60 -3.57 16.61
C LEU A 173 -13.92 -3.76 17.97
N ASP A 174 -14.59 -4.43 18.92
CA ASP A 174 -14.05 -4.67 20.25
C ASP A 174 -12.78 -5.56 20.20
N LEU A 175 -12.77 -6.56 19.31
CA LEU A 175 -11.60 -7.41 19.09
C LEU A 175 -10.42 -6.59 18.56
N LEU A 176 -10.62 -5.73 17.57
CA LEU A 176 -9.57 -4.91 17.00
C LEU A 176 -9.06 -3.86 18.00
N LEU A 177 -9.95 -3.21 18.76
CA LEU A 177 -9.57 -2.21 19.75
C LEU A 177 -8.78 -2.80 20.94
N ALA A 178 -8.93 -4.08 21.20
CA ALA A 178 -8.07 -4.77 22.17
C ALA A 178 -6.62 -4.92 21.66
N ALA A 179 -6.42 -5.00 20.34
CA ALA A 179 -5.12 -5.21 19.72
C ALA A 179 -4.43 -3.90 19.30
N GLY A 180 -5.15 -2.93 18.74
CA GLY A 180 -4.55 -1.71 18.19
C GLY A 180 -5.58 -0.63 17.88
N ASP A 181 -5.13 0.43 17.22
CA ASP A 181 -5.98 1.51 16.74
C ASP A 181 -6.86 1.04 15.56
N VAL A 182 -8.06 1.60 15.47
CA VAL A 182 -9.08 1.18 14.50
C VAL A 182 -9.62 2.36 13.73
N MET A 183 -9.88 2.14 12.46
CA MET A 183 -10.57 3.04 11.56
C MET A 183 -11.97 2.54 11.27
N VAL A 184 -12.96 3.42 11.36
CA VAL A 184 -14.33 3.18 10.89
C VAL A 184 -14.65 4.17 9.79
N GLN A 185 -15.02 3.69 8.62
CA GLN A 185 -15.30 4.50 7.43
C GLN A 185 -16.68 4.17 6.86
N PRO A 186 -17.39 5.10 6.22
CA PRO A 186 -18.59 4.76 5.46
C PRO A 186 -18.22 3.80 4.32
N PHE A 187 -19.06 2.79 4.11
CA PHE A 187 -18.88 1.92 2.95
C PHE A 187 -19.20 2.69 1.66
N ARG A 188 -18.23 2.76 0.75
CA ARG A 188 -18.39 3.41 -0.54
C ARG A 188 -18.92 2.43 -1.58
N LYS A 189 -20.15 2.65 -2.06
CA LYS A 189 -20.77 1.78 -3.10
C LYS A 189 -19.99 1.81 -4.41
N GLY A 190 -19.27 2.90 -4.68
CA GLY A 190 -18.37 3.03 -5.83
C GLY A 190 -17.31 1.93 -5.93
N ILE A 191 -17.02 1.20 -4.84
CA ILE A 191 -16.14 0.03 -4.88
C ILE A 191 -16.63 -1.05 -5.85
N ALA A 192 -17.93 -1.13 -6.13
CA ALA A 192 -18.49 -2.06 -7.11
C ALA A 192 -17.98 -1.79 -8.54
N GLU A 193 -17.70 -0.51 -8.86
CA GLU A 193 -17.09 -0.09 -10.12
C GLU A 193 -15.56 -0.27 -10.12
N GLY A 194 -15.02 -0.54 -8.95
CA GLY A 194 -13.61 -0.81 -8.71
C GLY A 194 -12.88 0.34 -8.03
N GLU A 195 -11.79 -0.01 -7.35
CA GLU A 195 -10.80 0.89 -6.79
C GLU A 195 -9.75 1.21 -7.87
N LEU A 196 -9.39 2.48 -8.00
CA LEU A 196 -8.36 2.92 -8.94
C LEU A 196 -7.04 3.09 -8.20
N SER A 197 -6.08 2.22 -8.50
CA SER A 197 -4.70 2.29 -8.00
C SER A 197 -3.84 3.08 -8.98
N VAL A 198 -3.39 4.25 -8.58
CA VAL A 198 -2.53 5.12 -9.40
C VAL A 198 -1.10 5.01 -8.92
N VAL A 199 -0.20 4.57 -9.79
CA VAL A 199 1.22 4.38 -9.46
C VAL A 199 2.01 5.62 -9.82
N VAL A 200 2.73 6.13 -8.83
CA VAL A 200 3.57 7.33 -8.92
C VAL A 200 5.02 6.91 -8.69
N VAL A 201 5.92 7.33 -9.58
CA VAL A 201 7.37 7.13 -9.45
C VAL A 201 8.03 8.50 -9.48
N GLU A 202 8.85 8.80 -8.47
CA GLU A 202 9.53 10.10 -8.30
C GLU A 202 8.58 11.30 -8.49
N GLY A 203 7.38 11.20 -7.89
CA GLY A 203 6.37 12.27 -7.93
C GLY A 203 5.59 12.37 -9.25
N ARG A 204 5.76 11.43 -10.19
CA ARG A 204 5.06 11.42 -11.48
C ARG A 204 4.23 10.17 -11.67
N VAL A 205 2.98 10.34 -12.09
CA VAL A 205 2.10 9.22 -12.43
C VAL A 205 2.67 8.47 -13.65
N THR A 206 2.87 7.18 -13.48
CA THR A 206 3.34 6.30 -14.56
C THR A 206 2.20 5.51 -15.19
N HIS A 207 1.27 5.00 -14.41
CA HIS A 207 0.13 4.21 -14.87
C HIS A 207 -0.93 4.11 -13.78
N ALA A 208 -2.08 3.57 -14.15
CA ALA A 208 -3.11 3.20 -13.19
C ALA A 208 -3.69 1.82 -13.50
N VAL A 209 -4.22 1.18 -12.46
CA VAL A 209 -4.87 -0.14 -12.53
C VAL A 209 -6.22 -0.05 -11.81
N ARG A 210 -7.28 -0.50 -12.50
CA ARG A 210 -8.60 -0.67 -11.90
C ARG A 210 -8.71 -2.05 -11.28
N LYS A 211 -8.92 -2.10 -9.97
CA LYS A 211 -9.18 -3.33 -9.22
C LYS A 211 -10.68 -3.49 -9.04
N ARG A 212 -11.29 -4.58 -9.51
CA ARG A 212 -12.73 -4.82 -9.36
C ARG A 212 -13.01 -6.04 -8.51
N PRO A 213 -13.95 -5.94 -7.56
CA PRO A 213 -14.40 -7.11 -6.81
C PRO A 213 -15.20 -8.06 -7.71
N THR A 214 -15.35 -9.31 -7.31
CA THR A 214 -16.07 -10.35 -8.06
C THR A 214 -17.06 -11.10 -7.17
N GLY A 215 -18.20 -11.49 -7.73
CA GLY A 215 -19.10 -12.45 -7.08
C GLY A 215 -19.83 -11.95 -5.81
N GLY A 216 -20.02 -10.63 -5.66
CA GLY A 216 -20.67 -10.06 -4.46
C GLY A 216 -19.69 -9.77 -3.30
N GLU A 217 -18.40 -10.06 -3.48
CA GLU A 217 -17.31 -9.60 -2.60
C GLU A 217 -17.17 -8.07 -2.78
N TYR A 218 -16.66 -7.38 -1.77
CA TYR A 218 -16.33 -5.95 -1.82
C TYR A 218 -14.82 -5.69 -1.80
N ARG A 219 -14.05 -6.69 -1.37
CA ARG A 219 -12.58 -6.61 -1.38
C ARG A 219 -12.06 -6.88 -2.79
N VAL A 220 -11.15 -6.06 -3.23
CA VAL A 220 -10.66 -6.04 -4.62
C VAL A 220 -9.38 -6.86 -4.84
N GLN A 221 -8.78 -7.40 -3.77
CA GLN A 221 -7.52 -8.14 -3.86
C GLN A 221 -7.72 -9.51 -4.54
N GLY A 222 -6.69 -9.95 -5.29
CA GLY A 222 -6.72 -11.20 -6.06
C GLY A 222 -7.07 -12.43 -5.23
N ARG A 223 -6.62 -12.52 -3.96
CA ARG A 223 -6.96 -13.63 -3.05
C ARG A 223 -8.46 -13.75 -2.73
N PHE A 224 -9.24 -12.69 -2.97
CA PHE A 224 -10.70 -12.69 -2.85
C PHE A 224 -11.39 -12.79 -4.21
N GLY A 225 -10.66 -13.13 -5.28
CA GLY A 225 -11.19 -13.27 -6.63
C GLY A 225 -11.28 -11.95 -7.41
N GLY A 226 -10.70 -10.87 -6.89
CA GLY A 226 -10.65 -9.58 -7.59
C GLY A 226 -9.92 -9.67 -8.93
N SER A 227 -10.31 -8.80 -9.86
CA SER A 227 -9.69 -8.67 -11.19
C SER A 227 -8.96 -7.34 -11.32
N TYR A 228 -7.85 -7.34 -12.08
CA TYR A 228 -7.01 -6.17 -12.30
C TYR A 228 -6.93 -5.88 -13.80
N ALA A 229 -7.08 -4.60 -14.16
CA ALA A 229 -6.96 -4.17 -15.54
C ALA A 229 -6.23 -2.83 -15.59
N ALA A 230 -5.27 -2.70 -16.52
CA ALA A 230 -4.65 -1.42 -16.80
C ALA A 230 -5.74 -0.41 -17.25
N GLU A 231 -5.66 0.80 -16.73
CA GLU A 231 -6.57 1.90 -17.06
C GLU A 231 -5.76 3.18 -17.28
N GLU A 232 -6.04 3.91 -18.37
CA GLU A 232 -5.38 5.20 -18.59
C GLU A 232 -6.04 6.25 -17.69
N PRO A 233 -5.29 6.86 -16.75
CA PRO A 233 -5.86 7.84 -15.83
C PRO A 233 -6.20 9.15 -16.56
N THR A 234 -7.32 9.76 -16.20
CA THR A 234 -7.66 11.10 -16.71
C THR A 234 -6.68 12.15 -16.18
N ALA A 235 -6.64 13.33 -16.82
CA ALA A 235 -5.78 14.42 -16.38
C ALA A 235 -6.06 14.85 -14.93
N ASP A 236 -7.33 14.84 -14.51
CA ASP A 236 -7.73 15.18 -13.15
C ASP A 236 -7.25 14.14 -12.13
N VAL A 237 -7.30 12.84 -12.48
CA VAL A 237 -6.75 11.77 -11.66
C VAL A 237 -5.24 11.89 -11.52
N VAL A 238 -4.55 12.18 -12.62
CA VAL A 238 -3.09 12.42 -12.61
C VAL A 238 -2.75 13.58 -11.67
N ALA A 239 -3.42 14.72 -11.86
CA ALA A 239 -3.18 15.91 -11.03
C ALA A 239 -3.45 15.63 -9.54
N LEU A 240 -4.55 14.92 -9.22
CA LEU A 240 -4.89 14.56 -7.85
C LEU A 240 -3.84 13.66 -7.23
N ALA A 241 -3.43 12.59 -7.92
CA ALA A 241 -2.46 11.63 -7.39
C ALA A 241 -1.07 12.26 -7.19
N GLU A 242 -0.59 13.05 -8.16
CA GLU A 242 0.68 13.77 -8.03
C GLU A 242 0.63 14.78 -6.87
N TRP A 243 -0.48 15.52 -6.72
CA TRP A 243 -0.68 16.45 -5.63
C TRP A 243 -0.71 15.76 -4.25
N ILE A 244 -1.39 14.60 -4.12
CA ILE A 244 -1.42 13.82 -2.87
C ILE A 244 0.01 13.40 -2.48
N VAL A 245 0.80 12.91 -3.44
CA VAL A 245 2.19 12.50 -3.19
C VAL A 245 3.06 13.69 -2.83
N GLU A 246 2.91 14.84 -3.50
CA GLU A 246 3.61 16.08 -3.16
C GLU A 246 3.24 16.59 -1.76
N ALA A 247 1.97 16.46 -1.37
CA ALA A 247 1.47 16.86 -0.06
C ALA A 247 2.11 16.07 1.10
N VAL A 248 2.71 14.89 0.87
CA VAL A 248 3.49 14.18 1.89
C VAL A 248 4.69 15.00 2.35
N GLY A 249 5.27 15.82 1.47
CA GLY A 249 6.37 16.75 1.78
C GLY A 249 7.74 16.08 1.93
N VAL A 250 7.84 14.77 1.64
CA VAL A 250 9.09 14.00 1.63
C VAL A 250 9.22 13.29 0.28
N PRO A 251 10.37 13.40 -0.41
CA PRO A 251 10.57 12.68 -1.66
C PRO A 251 10.48 11.16 -1.47
N MET A 252 9.71 10.51 -2.32
CA MET A 252 9.56 9.05 -2.36
C MET A 252 10.01 8.52 -3.72
N LEU A 253 10.60 7.32 -3.73
CA LEU A 253 10.90 6.62 -4.97
C LEU A 253 9.62 6.25 -5.69
N PHE A 254 8.66 5.70 -4.95
CA PHE A 254 7.35 5.32 -5.46
C PHE A 254 6.26 5.53 -4.40
N ALA A 255 5.04 5.63 -4.87
CA ALA A 255 3.83 5.51 -4.07
C ALA A 255 2.71 4.93 -4.93
N ARG A 256 1.72 4.28 -4.30
CA ARG A 256 0.45 3.91 -4.90
C ARG A 256 -0.67 4.67 -4.19
N VAL A 257 -1.42 5.44 -4.98
CA VAL A 257 -2.57 6.22 -4.52
C VAL A 257 -3.83 5.42 -4.89
N ASP A 258 -4.53 4.90 -3.88
CA ASP A 258 -5.76 4.13 -4.07
C ASP A 258 -6.98 5.05 -3.90
N LEU A 259 -7.77 5.18 -4.97
CA LEU A 259 -8.92 6.06 -5.05
C LEU A 259 -10.22 5.27 -5.20
N VAL A 260 -11.25 5.69 -4.49
CA VAL A 260 -12.61 5.13 -4.59
C VAL A 260 -13.61 6.25 -4.87
N ALA A 261 -14.66 5.95 -5.65
CA ALA A 261 -15.72 6.92 -5.89
C ALA A 261 -16.67 7.02 -4.68
N ALA A 262 -16.94 8.23 -4.22
CA ALA A 262 -18.02 8.56 -3.31
C ALA A 262 -19.39 8.42 -4.02
N ASP A 263 -20.49 8.55 -3.26
CA ASP A 263 -21.85 8.38 -3.78
C ASP A 263 -22.23 9.47 -4.82
N ASP A 264 -21.55 10.61 -4.81
CA ASP A 264 -21.72 11.71 -5.78
C ASP A 264 -20.76 11.60 -6.98
N GLY A 265 -19.91 10.56 -7.01
CA GLY A 265 -18.94 10.30 -8.07
C GLY A 265 -17.60 11.02 -7.88
N THR A 266 -17.42 11.83 -6.85
CA THR A 266 -16.10 12.39 -6.52
C THR A 266 -15.14 11.30 -6.08
N LEU A 267 -13.84 11.45 -6.42
CA LEU A 267 -12.83 10.50 -5.99
C LEU A 267 -12.29 10.86 -4.61
N GLU A 268 -12.25 9.85 -3.74
CA GLU A 268 -11.69 9.96 -2.39
C GLU A 268 -10.50 9.03 -2.25
N LEU A 269 -9.48 9.49 -1.52
CA LEU A 269 -8.32 8.70 -1.13
C LEU A 269 -8.73 7.67 -0.09
N SER A 270 -8.66 6.39 -0.46
CA SER A 270 -8.89 5.26 0.46
C SER A 270 -7.61 4.83 1.16
N GLU A 271 -6.46 4.92 0.46
CA GLU A 271 -5.14 4.53 0.95
C GLU A 271 -4.02 5.17 0.13
N LEU A 272 -2.89 5.47 0.78
CA LEU A 272 -1.61 5.79 0.15
C LEU A 272 -0.59 4.74 0.62
N GLU A 273 -0.06 3.95 -0.30
CA GLU A 273 0.95 2.95 0.02
C GLU A 273 2.33 3.38 -0.48
N ALA A 274 3.29 3.48 0.42
CA ALA A 274 4.68 3.82 0.14
C ALA A 274 5.66 2.81 0.76
N THR A 275 5.16 1.78 1.43
CA THR A 275 5.97 0.73 2.06
C THR A 275 6.06 -0.51 1.16
N GLU A 276 4.93 -1.16 0.90
CA GLU A 276 4.89 -2.48 0.24
C GLU A 276 3.84 -2.61 -0.88
N PRO A 277 3.57 -1.54 -1.68
CA PRO A 277 2.54 -1.65 -2.68
C PRO A 277 2.87 -2.66 -3.78
N ASP A 278 1.86 -3.44 -4.21
CA ASP A 278 1.91 -3.98 -5.56
C ASP A 278 1.84 -2.81 -6.54
N LEU A 279 2.88 -2.65 -7.32
CA LEU A 279 3.00 -1.58 -8.31
C LEU A 279 2.50 -2.03 -9.70
N TYR A 280 1.98 -3.25 -9.81
CA TYR A 280 1.40 -3.79 -11.05
C TYR A 280 2.32 -3.62 -12.28
N LEU A 281 3.63 -3.78 -12.09
CA LEU A 281 4.63 -3.53 -13.14
C LEU A 281 4.48 -4.47 -14.34
N GLY A 282 3.93 -5.65 -14.15
CA GLY A 282 3.58 -6.58 -15.22
C GLY A 282 2.45 -6.07 -16.14
N LEU A 283 1.67 -5.06 -15.71
CA LEU A 283 0.60 -4.44 -16.48
C LEU A 283 1.04 -3.13 -17.17
N SER A 284 2.27 -2.65 -16.92
CA SER A 284 2.75 -1.36 -17.46
C SER A 284 4.25 -1.38 -17.75
N GLU A 285 4.61 -1.47 -19.02
CA GLU A 285 6.00 -1.30 -19.45
C GLU A 285 6.55 0.07 -19.07
N ARG A 286 5.74 1.13 -19.21
CA ARG A 286 6.10 2.50 -18.81
C ARG A 286 6.42 2.57 -17.30
N GLY A 287 5.59 1.97 -16.46
CA GLY A 287 5.80 1.94 -15.01
C GLY A 287 7.05 1.17 -14.63
N ASN A 288 7.24 -0.02 -15.22
CA ASN A 288 8.42 -0.83 -14.98
C ASN A 288 9.72 -0.11 -15.42
N THR A 289 9.72 0.50 -16.60
CA THR A 289 10.88 1.27 -17.10
C THR A 289 11.18 2.45 -16.18
N ALA A 290 10.16 3.24 -15.81
CA ALA A 290 10.34 4.40 -14.94
C ALA A 290 10.95 4.04 -13.58
N LEU A 291 10.43 2.98 -12.94
CA LEU A 291 10.94 2.53 -11.65
C LEU A 291 12.36 1.96 -11.77
N THR A 292 12.62 1.14 -12.79
CA THR A 292 13.96 0.58 -13.06
C THR A 292 14.98 1.70 -13.26
N ASP A 293 14.65 2.70 -14.10
CA ASP A 293 15.52 3.84 -14.37
C ASP A 293 15.78 4.68 -13.11
N ALA A 294 14.75 4.88 -12.29
CA ALA A 294 14.89 5.63 -11.04
C ALA A 294 15.82 4.91 -10.04
N ILE A 295 15.66 3.60 -9.87
CA ILE A 295 16.53 2.78 -9.00
C ILE A 295 17.97 2.82 -9.50
N MET A 296 18.20 2.60 -10.80
CA MET A 296 19.55 2.59 -11.37
C MET A 296 20.25 3.93 -11.22
N ARG A 297 19.56 5.05 -11.50
CA ARG A 297 20.13 6.41 -11.29
C ARG A 297 20.53 6.66 -9.85
N ARG A 298 19.72 6.23 -8.88
CA ARG A 298 20.00 6.41 -7.44
C ARG A 298 21.22 5.60 -7.03
N ALA A 299 21.33 4.38 -7.49
CA ALA A 299 22.44 3.50 -7.19
C ALA A 299 23.77 3.98 -7.83
N ASP A 300 23.74 4.57 -9.03
CA ASP A 300 24.93 5.19 -9.66
C ASP A 300 25.38 6.45 -8.90
N GLY A 301 24.44 7.33 -8.52
CA GLY A 301 24.74 8.55 -7.76
C GLY A 301 25.36 8.28 -6.39
N ASP A 302 24.92 7.24 -5.71
CA ASP A 302 25.49 6.84 -4.40
C ASP A 302 26.92 6.30 -4.51
N ARG A 303 27.26 5.63 -5.62
CA ARG A 303 28.64 5.16 -5.87
C ARG A 303 29.60 6.30 -6.13
N GLU A 304 29.18 7.33 -6.89
CA GLU A 304 29.99 8.53 -7.13
C GLU A 304 30.23 9.32 -5.83
N GLY A 305 29.28 9.33 -4.91
CA GLY A 305 29.40 9.99 -3.60
C GLY A 305 30.27 9.25 -2.57
N ARG A 306 30.53 7.94 -2.78
CA ARG A 306 31.36 7.09 -1.90
C ARG A 306 32.79 6.93 -2.42
N ALA A 307 33.10 7.30 -3.67
CA ALA A 307 34.43 7.25 -4.29
C ALA A 307 35.19 8.55 -4.09
#